data_0119bf529771bf5e6fafbc483bfdc19c
#
_entry.id   0119bf529771bf5e6fafbc483bfdc19c
#
_cell.length_a   1.000
_cell.length_b   1.000
_cell.length_c   1.000
_cell.angle_alpha   90.00
_cell.angle_beta   90.00
_cell.angle_gamma   90.00
#
_symmetry.space_group_name_H-M   'P 1'
#
loop_
_entity.id
_entity.type
_entity.pdbx_description
1 polymer ?
#
loop_
_entity_poly.entity_id
_entity_poly.type
_entity_poly.pdbx_seq_one_letter_code
_entity_poly.pdbx_strand_id
1 'polypeptide(L)'
;MTPQSASQAGALSRSASASRTLLVMAGGTGGHVFPGLAVAHAMRAAGWRVVWLGNATGMEASLVPKHGIPMVFVRFGGLRGKGMRTKLMLPINLLRACGDSLRILHRIKPDVVLGMGGYITFPAGIMTALSGRALVLHEQNSVAGLANKVLAKLARRVLVAFPGALPNGEWTGNPIREEVINVAPPAERYAARTGALRLLVVGGSLGAAALNETVPQALAQLPLPSRPHVVHQAGAKHMEALRANYAAAGLLASADSVDIATTAANAGAASIELVPFIDDIATAYAQADVVICRAGAMTIAEIAAVGVAALFVPFPFAVDDHQTGNAAFLADQGAAEMIQQRDLDATRLANWLAGLTRATLADMAEKARALAKPDATDQVARVCMAAAAASRTRV
;
A
#
# COMPACT_ATOMS: atom_id res chain seq x y z
N MET A 1 69.43 2.37 -32.80
CA MET A 1 69.44 1.27 -31.83
C MET A 1 68.09 1.20 -31.16
N THR A 2 67.42 0.30 -31.63
CA THR A 2 66.33 -0.62 -31.25
C THR A 2 65.79 -0.61 -29.82
N PRO A 3 64.75 -1.28 -29.71
CA PRO A 3 63.37 -0.86 -29.34
C PRO A 3 62.95 -1.61 -28.06
N GLN A 4 61.82 -1.27 -27.52
CA GLN A 4 60.91 -2.33 -27.03
C GLN A 4 59.59 -1.75 -26.53
N SER A 5 58.65 -1.78 -27.37
CA SER A 5 57.26 -1.85 -27.05
C SER A 5 56.94 -3.22 -26.49
N ALA A 6 56.32 -3.30 -25.34
CA ALA A 6 55.64 -4.51 -24.90
C ALA A 6 54.24 -4.12 -24.36
N SER A 7 53.31 -4.30 -25.22
CA SER A 7 51.98 -4.86 -25.03
C SER A 7 51.66 -5.24 -23.57
N GLN A 8 50.68 -4.56 -23.00
CA GLN A 8 49.79 -5.12 -21.94
C GLN A 8 48.34 -4.76 -22.27
N ALA A 9 47.84 -5.42 -23.26
CA ALA A 9 46.43 -5.63 -23.42
C ALA A 9 46.01 -6.77 -22.46
N GLY A 10 45.93 -6.45 -21.19
CA GLY A 10 45.38 -7.36 -20.16
C GLY A 10 43.87 -7.35 -20.21
N ALA A 11 43.34 -8.40 -20.76
CA ALA A 11 41.92 -8.72 -20.88
C ALA A 11 41.16 -8.58 -19.60
N LEU A 12 40.34 -7.53 -19.49
CA LEU A 12 39.20 -7.51 -18.59
C LEU A 12 38.05 -8.27 -19.24
N SER A 13 38.18 -9.58 -19.31
CA SER A 13 37.06 -10.51 -19.48
C SER A 13 36.23 -10.44 -18.19
N ARG A 14 35.34 -9.44 -18.05
CA ARG A 14 34.19 -9.54 -17.20
C ARG A 14 33.28 -10.59 -17.84
N SER A 15 33.34 -11.82 -17.35
CA SER A 15 32.29 -12.80 -17.60
C SER A 15 30.98 -12.11 -17.23
N ALA A 16 30.13 -11.88 -18.24
CA ALA A 16 28.77 -11.46 -18.02
C ALA A 16 28.06 -12.60 -17.26
N SER A 17 28.11 -12.58 -15.92
CA SER A 17 27.33 -13.50 -15.12
C SER A 17 25.88 -13.22 -15.51
N ALA A 18 25.20 -14.23 -16.03
CA ALA A 18 23.81 -14.13 -16.44
C ALA A 18 23.03 -13.49 -15.27
N SER A 19 22.44 -12.30 -15.49
CA SER A 19 21.75 -11.56 -14.46
C SER A 19 20.64 -12.42 -13.86
N ARG A 20 20.62 -12.55 -12.54
CA ARG A 20 19.59 -13.32 -11.82
C ARG A 20 18.21 -12.74 -12.08
N THR A 21 17.21 -13.58 -12.18
CA THR A 21 15.85 -13.17 -12.52
C THR A 21 14.91 -13.37 -11.34
N LEU A 22 14.23 -12.29 -10.94
CA LEU A 22 13.06 -12.31 -10.06
C LEU A 22 11.78 -12.29 -10.90
N LEU A 23 10.85 -13.19 -10.62
CA LEU A 23 9.47 -13.11 -11.10
C LEU A 23 8.58 -12.60 -9.96
N VAL A 24 8.01 -11.40 -10.09
CA VAL A 24 7.02 -10.88 -9.15
C VAL A 24 5.63 -11.30 -9.63
N MET A 25 4.83 -11.85 -8.73
CA MET A 25 3.43 -12.20 -8.98
C MET A 25 2.56 -11.32 -8.07
N ALA A 26 1.90 -10.34 -8.65
CA ALA A 26 0.95 -9.50 -7.93
C ALA A 26 -0.11 -8.97 -8.88
N GLY A 27 -1.34 -8.84 -8.38
CA GLY A 27 -2.42 -8.26 -9.17
C GLY A 27 -3.68 -8.01 -8.36
N GLY A 28 -4.62 -7.33 -8.99
CA GLY A 28 -5.95 -7.07 -8.49
C GLY A 28 -6.11 -5.72 -7.79
N THR A 29 -5.35 -5.42 -6.76
CA THR A 29 -5.48 -4.16 -6.01
C THR A 29 -4.13 -3.47 -5.79
N GLY A 30 -4.18 -2.15 -5.53
CA GLY A 30 -2.97 -1.38 -5.20
C GLY A 30 -2.22 -1.92 -3.99
N GLY A 31 -2.93 -2.53 -3.03
CA GLY A 31 -2.33 -3.14 -1.85
C GLY A 31 -1.35 -4.29 -2.13
N HIS A 32 -1.45 -4.93 -3.30
CA HIS A 32 -0.51 -5.95 -3.75
C HIS A 32 0.51 -5.40 -4.75
N VAL A 33 0.07 -4.48 -5.61
CA VAL A 33 0.89 -3.98 -6.72
C VAL A 33 1.97 -3.01 -6.24
N PHE A 34 1.64 -2.05 -5.38
CA PHE A 34 2.60 -1.05 -4.91
C PHE A 34 3.74 -1.66 -4.08
N PRO A 35 3.50 -2.54 -3.08
CA PRO A 35 4.61 -3.17 -2.36
C PRO A 35 5.44 -4.08 -3.27
N GLY A 36 4.82 -4.74 -4.27
CA GLY A 36 5.55 -5.49 -5.28
C GLY A 36 6.46 -4.61 -6.14
N LEU A 37 6.03 -3.38 -6.48
CA LEU A 37 6.84 -2.40 -7.21
C LEU A 37 8.03 -1.92 -6.37
N ALA A 38 7.84 -1.65 -5.07
CA ALA A 38 8.92 -1.25 -4.18
C ALA A 38 10.04 -2.33 -4.17
N VAL A 39 9.68 -3.60 -3.97
CA VAL A 39 10.66 -4.70 -4.02
C VAL A 39 11.27 -4.86 -5.43
N ALA A 40 10.48 -4.72 -6.49
CA ALA A 40 10.98 -4.80 -7.86
C ALA A 40 12.05 -3.74 -8.15
N HIS A 41 11.86 -2.50 -7.67
CA HIS A 41 12.85 -1.43 -7.80
C HIS A 41 14.12 -1.74 -7.02
N ALA A 42 14.03 -2.16 -5.76
CA ALA A 42 15.18 -2.55 -4.95
C ALA A 42 15.97 -3.70 -5.59
N MET A 43 15.30 -4.71 -6.13
CA MET A 43 15.96 -5.83 -6.82
C MET A 43 16.62 -5.39 -8.14
N ARG A 44 16.02 -4.47 -8.90
CA ARG A 44 16.66 -3.89 -10.10
C ARG A 44 17.89 -3.07 -9.75
N ALA A 45 17.84 -2.26 -8.69
CA ALA A 45 19.00 -1.53 -8.16
C ALA A 45 20.13 -2.48 -7.75
N ALA A 46 19.82 -3.68 -7.26
CA ALA A 46 20.77 -4.75 -6.97
C ALA A 46 21.24 -5.54 -8.21
N GLY A 47 20.91 -5.10 -9.43
CA GLY A 47 21.35 -5.69 -10.69
C GLY A 47 20.56 -6.92 -11.16
N TRP A 48 19.36 -7.17 -10.57
CA TRP A 48 18.51 -8.28 -10.99
C TRP A 48 17.62 -7.91 -12.18
N ARG A 49 17.40 -8.87 -13.05
CA ARG A 49 16.33 -8.80 -14.03
C ARG A 49 15.00 -9.07 -13.30
N VAL A 50 14.04 -8.16 -13.44
CA VAL A 50 12.70 -8.33 -12.88
C VAL A 50 11.68 -8.49 -13.99
N VAL A 51 10.82 -9.48 -13.85
CA VAL A 51 9.66 -9.72 -14.73
C VAL A 51 8.42 -9.78 -13.84
N TRP A 52 7.30 -9.26 -14.34
CA TRP A 52 6.04 -9.25 -13.59
C TRP A 52 5.01 -10.18 -14.22
N LEU A 53 4.38 -11.00 -13.39
CA LEU A 53 3.25 -11.84 -13.78
C LEU A 53 1.97 -11.21 -13.23
N GLY A 54 1.06 -10.88 -14.13
CA GLY A 54 -0.19 -10.18 -13.83
C GLY A 54 -1.37 -10.69 -14.67
N ASN A 55 -2.50 -10.01 -14.53
CA ASN A 55 -3.67 -10.19 -15.38
C ASN A 55 -3.73 -9.05 -16.41
N ALA A 56 -4.03 -9.37 -17.66
CA ALA A 56 -4.11 -8.36 -18.74
C ALA A 56 -5.21 -7.31 -18.51
N THR A 57 -6.21 -7.60 -17.68
CA THR A 57 -7.32 -6.69 -17.36
C THR A 57 -7.21 -6.09 -15.96
N GLY A 58 -6.13 -6.38 -15.21
CA GLY A 58 -5.87 -5.83 -13.88
C GLY A 58 -5.23 -4.44 -13.95
N MET A 59 -5.27 -3.71 -12.83
CA MET A 59 -4.60 -2.40 -12.73
C MET A 59 -3.08 -2.51 -12.97
N GLU A 60 -2.49 -3.63 -12.65
CA GLU A 60 -1.09 -3.93 -12.86
C GLU A 60 -0.69 -3.83 -14.33
N ALA A 61 -1.59 -4.19 -15.25
CA ALA A 61 -1.33 -4.15 -16.69
C ALA A 61 -1.05 -2.75 -17.23
N SER A 62 -1.64 -1.72 -16.61
CA SER A 62 -1.42 -0.32 -16.97
C SER A 62 -0.35 0.36 -16.12
N LEU A 63 -0.17 -0.08 -14.87
CA LEU A 63 0.73 0.56 -13.92
C LEU A 63 2.17 0.06 -14.04
N VAL A 64 2.38 -1.25 -14.04
CA VAL A 64 3.73 -1.86 -14.00
C VAL A 64 4.61 -1.49 -15.21
N PRO A 65 4.09 -1.43 -16.44
CA PRO A 65 4.89 -1.00 -17.60
C PRO A 65 5.42 0.43 -17.51
N LYS A 66 4.72 1.33 -16.81
CA LYS A 66 5.18 2.72 -16.56
C LYS A 66 6.48 2.77 -15.76
N HIS A 67 6.77 1.72 -15.00
CA HIS A 67 8.03 1.54 -14.26
C HIS A 67 9.11 0.79 -15.06
N GLY A 68 8.90 0.54 -16.36
CA GLY A 68 9.86 -0.15 -17.22
C GLY A 68 10.08 -1.62 -16.85
N ILE A 69 9.07 -2.27 -16.24
CA ILE A 69 9.12 -3.69 -15.87
C ILE A 69 8.35 -4.51 -16.91
N PRO A 70 8.99 -5.49 -17.58
CA PRO A 70 8.32 -6.34 -18.56
C PRO A 70 7.28 -7.24 -17.88
N MET A 71 6.13 -7.42 -18.54
CA MET A 71 5.02 -8.21 -18.04
C MET A 71 4.78 -9.49 -18.83
N VAL A 72 4.28 -10.49 -18.13
CA VAL A 72 3.67 -11.69 -18.68
C VAL A 72 2.30 -11.90 -18.03
N PHE A 73 1.40 -12.51 -18.77
CA PHE A 73 0.01 -12.58 -18.33
C PHE A 73 -0.47 -14.03 -18.20
N VAL A 74 -1.24 -14.29 -17.14
CA VAL A 74 -1.98 -15.52 -16.93
C VAL A 74 -3.47 -15.18 -16.91
N ARG A 75 -4.28 -15.97 -17.62
CA ARG A 75 -5.72 -15.81 -17.67
C ARG A 75 -6.37 -16.50 -16.47
N PHE A 76 -6.39 -15.84 -15.36
CA PHE A 76 -7.08 -16.33 -14.16
C PHE A 76 -7.70 -15.15 -13.42
N GLY A 77 -9.00 -15.21 -13.14
CA GLY A 77 -9.75 -14.12 -12.52
C GLY A 77 -10.40 -14.55 -11.22
N GLY A 78 -10.72 -13.55 -10.37
CA GLY A 78 -11.46 -13.77 -9.13
C GLY A 78 -12.84 -14.38 -9.38
N LEU A 79 -13.31 -15.15 -8.39
CA LEU A 79 -14.59 -15.86 -8.42
C LEU A 79 -15.73 -15.09 -7.77
N ARG A 80 -15.41 -14.11 -6.91
CA ARG A 80 -16.41 -13.34 -6.16
C ARG A 80 -17.28 -12.51 -7.10
N GLY A 81 -18.61 -12.57 -6.89
CA GLY A 81 -19.59 -11.82 -7.69
C GLY A 81 -19.87 -12.39 -9.08
N LYS A 82 -19.29 -13.56 -9.44
CA LYS A 82 -19.54 -14.19 -10.75
C LYS A 82 -20.56 -15.31 -10.65
N GLY A 83 -21.40 -15.43 -11.70
CA GLY A 83 -22.50 -16.40 -11.77
C GLY A 83 -22.06 -17.86 -11.73
N MET A 84 -23.02 -18.78 -11.60
CA MET A 84 -22.85 -20.22 -11.45
C MET A 84 -21.96 -20.86 -12.55
N ARG A 85 -22.08 -20.38 -13.81
CA ARG A 85 -21.25 -20.86 -14.93
C ARG A 85 -19.75 -20.67 -14.67
N THR A 86 -19.35 -19.53 -14.10
CA THR A 86 -17.94 -19.26 -13.78
C THR A 86 -17.42 -20.18 -12.67
N LYS A 87 -18.28 -20.51 -11.70
CA LYS A 87 -17.94 -21.44 -10.61
C LYS A 87 -17.78 -22.87 -11.16
N LEU A 88 -18.66 -23.30 -12.07
CA LEU A 88 -18.59 -24.62 -12.71
C LEU A 88 -17.34 -24.78 -13.58
N MET A 89 -16.94 -23.72 -14.28
CA MET A 89 -15.73 -23.68 -15.14
C MET A 89 -14.43 -23.49 -14.36
N LEU A 90 -14.48 -23.31 -13.05
CA LEU A 90 -13.30 -23.04 -12.21
C LEU A 90 -12.20 -24.10 -12.35
N PRO A 91 -12.47 -25.43 -12.28
CA PRO A 91 -11.42 -26.44 -12.40
C PRO A 91 -10.68 -26.33 -13.73
N ILE A 92 -11.41 -26.16 -14.83
CA ILE A 92 -10.85 -26.04 -16.20
C ILE A 92 -10.01 -24.77 -16.30
N ASN A 93 -10.51 -23.64 -15.79
CA ASN A 93 -9.79 -22.37 -15.81
C ASN A 93 -8.51 -22.43 -14.95
N LEU A 94 -8.57 -23.12 -13.81
CA LEU A 94 -7.41 -23.32 -12.94
C LEU A 94 -6.36 -24.20 -13.64
N LEU A 95 -6.74 -25.31 -14.26
CA LEU A 95 -5.83 -26.17 -15.00
C LEU A 95 -5.16 -25.43 -16.16
N ARG A 96 -5.92 -24.62 -16.92
CA ARG A 96 -5.36 -23.75 -17.98
C ARG A 96 -4.37 -22.74 -17.40
N ALA A 97 -4.72 -22.07 -16.32
CA ALA A 97 -3.86 -21.10 -15.66
C ALA A 97 -2.58 -21.76 -15.10
N CYS A 98 -2.65 -22.97 -14.58
CA CYS A 98 -1.49 -23.76 -14.18
C CYS A 98 -0.60 -24.09 -15.39
N GLY A 99 -1.19 -24.53 -16.51
CA GLY A 99 -0.45 -24.80 -17.75
C GLY A 99 0.25 -23.54 -18.31
N ASP A 100 -0.46 -22.40 -18.34
CA ASP A 100 0.12 -21.12 -18.76
C ASP A 100 1.25 -20.68 -17.82
N SER A 101 1.06 -20.82 -16.52
CA SER A 101 2.08 -20.51 -15.50
C SER A 101 3.33 -21.38 -15.68
N LEU A 102 3.16 -22.67 -15.91
CA LEU A 102 4.29 -23.58 -16.14
C LEU A 102 5.08 -23.21 -17.39
N ARG A 103 4.40 -22.88 -18.50
CA ARG A 103 5.07 -22.38 -19.74
C ARG A 103 5.85 -21.09 -19.48
N ILE A 104 5.28 -20.16 -18.72
CA ILE A 104 5.94 -18.92 -18.32
C ILE A 104 7.19 -19.21 -17.50
N LEU A 105 7.10 -20.07 -16.47
CA LEU A 105 8.22 -20.46 -15.62
C LEU A 105 9.36 -21.13 -16.42
N HIS A 106 9.03 -21.98 -17.40
CA HIS A 106 10.03 -22.60 -18.28
C HIS A 106 10.69 -21.60 -19.22
N ARG A 107 9.95 -20.61 -19.73
CA ARG A 107 10.47 -19.57 -20.61
C ARG A 107 11.34 -18.55 -19.89
N ILE A 108 10.90 -18.08 -18.72
CA ILE A 108 11.59 -17.02 -17.96
C ILE A 108 12.74 -17.60 -17.15
N LYS A 109 12.60 -18.81 -16.64
CA LYS A 109 13.56 -19.51 -15.75
C LYS A 109 13.96 -18.64 -14.55
N PRO A 110 13.00 -18.13 -13.75
CA PRO A 110 13.32 -17.27 -12.62
C PRO A 110 14.15 -18.02 -11.59
N ASP A 111 15.14 -17.34 -10.99
CA ASP A 111 15.93 -17.86 -9.86
C ASP A 111 15.11 -17.85 -8.55
N VAL A 112 14.16 -16.91 -8.43
CA VAL A 112 13.21 -16.81 -7.32
C VAL A 112 11.90 -16.20 -7.82
N VAL A 113 10.80 -16.61 -7.20
CA VAL A 113 9.46 -16.11 -7.47
C VAL A 113 8.92 -15.48 -6.18
N LEU A 114 8.47 -14.22 -6.26
CA LEU A 114 7.84 -13.49 -5.16
C LEU A 114 6.34 -13.39 -5.38
N GLY A 115 5.55 -14.01 -4.51
CA GLY A 115 4.09 -13.89 -4.49
C GLY A 115 3.67 -12.79 -3.54
N MET A 116 3.02 -11.74 -4.08
CA MET A 116 2.52 -10.60 -3.31
C MET A 116 1.00 -10.65 -3.11
N GLY A 117 0.32 -11.68 -3.62
CA GLY A 117 -1.14 -11.81 -3.50
C GLY A 117 -1.91 -11.48 -4.77
N GLY A 118 -3.22 -11.61 -4.65
CA GLY A 118 -4.15 -11.58 -5.79
C GLY A 118 -4.41 -12.98 -6.35
N TYR A 119 -5.55 -13.12 -7.04
CA TYR A 119 -6.00 -14.44 -7.55
C TYR A 119 -5.00 -15.11 -8.49
N ILE A 120 -4.26 -14.31 -9.26
CA ILE A 120 -3.30 -14.82 -10.26
C ILE A 120 -2.09 -15.49 -9.63
N THR A 121 -1.76 -15.17 -8.38
CA THR A 121 -0.61 -15.76 -7.68
C THR A 121 -0.85 -17.22 -7.35
N PHE A 122 -2.11 -17.65 -7.22
CA PHE A 122 -2.44 -19.02 -6.80
C PHE A 122 -1.96 -20.07 -7.80
N PRO A 123 -2.37 -20.08 -9.10
CA PRO A 123 -1.90 -21.08 -10.05
C PRO A 123 -0.39 -21.01 -10.28
N ALA A 124 0.16 -19.80 -10.37
CA ALA A 124 1.58 -19.63 -10.61
C ALA A 124 2.45 -20.01 -9.40
N GLY A 125 1.96 -19.74 -8.18
CA GLY A 125 2.63 -20.15 -6.94
C GLY A 125 2.68 -21.67 -6.76
N ILE A 126 1.57 -22.36 -7.03
CA ILE A 126 1.54 -23.84 -7.03
C ILE A 126 2.56 -24.38 -8.04
N MET A 127 2.54 -23.91 -9.28
CA MET A 127 3.45 -24.40 -10.31
C MET A 127 4.91 -24.06 -10.01
N THR A 128 5.17 -22.93 -9.34
CA THR A 128 6.51 -22.58 -8.84
C THR A 128 7.02 -23.61 -7.85
N ALA A 129 6.21 -23.94 -6.85
CA ALA A 129 6.57 -24.92 -5.81
C ALA A 129 6.76 -26.32 -6.43
N LEU A 130 5.82 -26.79 -7.26
CA LEU A 130 5.88 -28.09 -7.91
C LEU A 130 7.07 -28.22 -8.89
N SER A 131 7.54 -27.12 -9.46
CA SER A 131 8.74 -27.10 -10.32
C SER A 131 10.06 -27.00 -9.54
N GLY A 132 10.03 -27.12 -8.20
CA GLY A 132 11.22 -27.05 -7.34
C GLY A 132 11.87 -25.66 -7.25
N ARG A 133 11.22 -24.61 -7.77
CA ARG A 133 11.74 -23.24 -7.74
C ARG A 133 11.46 -22.58 -6.39
N ALA A 134 12.32 -21.64 -6.00
CA ALA A 134 12.13 -20.89 -4.76
C ALA A 134 10.89 -19.98 -4.85
N LEU A 135 9.87 -20.27 -4.05
CA LEU A 135 8.73 -19.41 -3.82
C LEU A 135 8.92 -18.66 -2.50
N VAL A 136 8.95 -17.34 -2.55
CA VAL A 136 8.83 -16.44 -1.41
C VAL A 136 7.43 -15.84 -1.45
N LEU A 137 6.73 -15.85 -0.33
CA LEU A 137 5.38 -15.30 -0.21
C LEU A 137 5.40 -14.10 0.74
N HIS A 138 4.70 -13.03 0.39
CA HIS A 138 4.46 -11.91 1.28
C HIS A 138 2.94 -11.65 1.42
N GLU A 139 2.45 -11.60 2.66
CA GLU A 139 1.07 -11.23 2.97
C GLU A 139 1.03 -9.81 3.53
N GLN A 140 0.23 -8.95 2.91
CA GLN A 140 0.16 -7.53 3.23
C GLN A 140 -0.85 -7.20 4.33
N ASN A 141 -1.88 -8.03 4.52
CA ASN A 141 -2.97 -7.78 5.46
C ASN A 141 -2.79 -8.58 6.76
N SER A 142 -3.43 -8.13 7.82
CA SER A 142 -3.50 -8.84 9.09
C SER A 142 -4.27 -10.16 8.99
N VAL A 143 -5.20 -10.25 8.05
CA VAL A 143 -5.94 -11.49 7.74
C VAL A 143 -5.55 -11.95 6.35
N ALA A 144 -4.86 -13.09 6.29
CA ALA A 144 -4.39 -13.64 5.02
C ALA A 144 -5.53 -14.14 4.14
N GLY A 145 -5.45 -13.84 2.84
CA GLY A 145 -6.36 -14.41 1.85
C GLY A 145 -6.18 -15.92 1.66
N LEU A 146 -7.24 -16.61 1.20
CA LEU A 146 -7.23 -18.07 1.01
C LEU A 146 -6.05 -18.55 0.13
N ALA A 147 -5.75 -17.84 -0.95
CA ALA A 147 -4.63 -18.16 -1.82
C ALA A 147 -3.30 -18.20 -1.06
N ASN A 148 -3.04 -17.16 -0.25
CA ASN A 148 -1.82 -17.06 0.54
C ASN A 148 -1.78 -18.09 1.67
N LYS A 149 -2.93 -18.43 2.31
CA LYS A 149 -3.02 -19.51 3.31
C LYS A 149 -2.59 -20.87 2.74
N VAL A 150 -2.96 -21.16 1.49
CA VAL A 150 -2.56 -22.41 0.82
C VAL A 150 -1.10 -22.34 0.38
N LEU A 151 -0.70 -21.26 -0.28
CA LEU A 151 0.65 -21.10 -0.81
C LEU A 151 1.72 -21.04 0.31
N ALA A 152 1.37 -20.54 1.49
CA ALA A 152 2.27 -20.49 2.65
C ALA A 152 2.78 -21.89 3.05
N LYS A 153 1.97 -22.94 2.83
CA LYS A 153 2.38 -24.33 3.10
C LYS A 153 3.39 -24.87 2.08
N LEU A 154 3.52 -24.22 0.93
CA LEU A 154 4.39 -24.62 -0.19
C LEU A 154 5.58 -23.66 -0.36
N ALA A 155 5.50 -22.48 0.20
CA ALA A 155 6.50 -21.44 0.05
C ALA A 155 7.77 -21.81 0.85
N ARG A 156 8.92 -21.46 0.28
CA ARG A 156 10.23 -21.63 0.95
C ARG A 156 10.41 -20.65 2.10
N ARG A 157 9.86 -19.43 1.94
CA ARG A 157 9.83 -18.38 2.97
C ARG A 157 8.48 -17.70 2.91
N VAL A 158 7.95 -17.42 4.08
CA VAL A 158 6.68 -16.69 4.27
C VAL A 158 6.97 -15.43 5.05
N LEU A 159 6.67 -14.29 4.45
CA LEU A 159 6.83 -12.97 5.02
C LEU A 159 5.47 -12.36 5.27
N VAL A 160 5.32 -11.61 6.33
CA VAL A 160 4.06 -10.99 6.72
C VAL A 160 4.26 -9.53 7.12
N ALA A 161 3.29 -8.70 6.78
CA ALA A 161 3.29 -7.31 7.20
C ALA A 161 2.80 -7.11 8.63
N PHE A 162 1.95 -8.01 9.11
CA PHE A 162 1.39 -7.98 10.47
C PHE A 162 1.75 -9.29 11.20
N PRO A 163 2.16 -9.20 12.47
CA PRO A 163 2.45 -10.39 13.28
C PRO A 163 1.25 -11.34 13.32
N GLY A 164 1.49 -12.63 13.12
CA GLY A 164 0.43 -13.64 13.23
C GLY A 164 -0.49 -13.80 12.01
N ALA A 165 -0.34 -13.00 10.95
CA ALA A 165 -1.18 -13.08 9.74
C ALA A 165 -1.12 -14.45 9.05
N LEU A 166 0.02 -15.14 9.11
CA LEU A 166 0.22 -16.50 8.64
C LEU A 166 1.08 -17.31 9.63
N PRO A 167 0.85 -18.62 9.79
CA PRO A 167 1.72 -19.50 10.59
C PRO A 167 3.17 -19.45 10.08
N ASN A 168 4.12 -19.36 10.99
CA ASN A 168 5.56 -19.27 10.69
C ASN A 168 5.96 -18.10 9.77
N GLY A 169 5.10 -17.07 9.65
CA GLY A 169 5.39 -15.85 8.91
C GLY A 169 6.44 -15.00 9.62
N GLU A 170 7.50 -14.65 8.91
CA GLU A 170 8.51 -13.69 9.38
C GLU A 170 7.95 -12.27 9.24
N TRP A 171 7.90 -11.52 10.34
CA TRP A 171 7.36 -10.17 10.34
C TRP A 171 8.38 -9.18 9.74
N THR A 172 8.15 -8.78 8.51
CA THR A 172 8.97 -7.82 7.76
C THR A 172 8.33 -6.44 7.64
N GLY A 173 7.03 -6.32 7.87
CA GLY A 173 6.26 -5.12 7.51
C GLY A 173 5.88 -5.10 6.03
N ASN A 174 5.17 -4.06 5.61
CA ASN A 174 4.84 -3.83 4.21
C ASN A 174 5.94 -3.01 3.52
N PRO A 175 6.42 -3.43 2.34
CA PRO A 175 7.25 -2.60 1.48
C PRO A 175 6.50 -1.33 1.08
N ILE A 176 7.02 -0.18 1.46
CA ILE A 176 6.45 1.15 1.19
C ILE A 176 7.43 2.00 0.38
N ARG A 177 6.95 3.13 -0.11
CA ARG A 177 7.73 4.06 -0.92
C ARG A 177 8.77 4.79 -0.08
N GLU A 178 9.91 5.06 -0.67
CA GLU A 178 11.04 5.72 -0.01
C GLU A 178 10.69 7.14 0.45
N GLU A 179 9.87 7.86 -0.32
CA GLU A 179 9.44 9.22 0.00
C GLU A 179 8.65 9.26 1.34
N VAL A 180 7.91 8.21 1.65
CA VAL A 180 7.16 8.08 2.92
C VAL A 180 8.09 7.78 4.09
N ILE A 181 9.12 6.97 3.86
CA ILE A 181 10.10 6.59 4.89
C ILE A 181 10.95 7.80 5.31
N ASN A 182 11.27 8.66 4.35
CA ASN A 182 12.17 9.80 4.53
C ASN A 182 11.51 11.05 5.13
N VAL A 183 10.23 10.97 5.51
CA VAL A 183 9.54 12.05 6.23
C VAL A 183 10.20 12.28 7.59
N ALA A 184 10.39 13.55 7.95
CA ALA A 184 10.98 13.96 9.23
C ALA A 184 10.24 13.33 10.43
N PRO A 185 10.93 13.03 11.54
CA PRO A 185 10.33 12.44 12.73
C PRO A 185 9.15 13.24 13.30
N PRO A 186 8.16 12.59 13.96
CA PRO A 186 7.01 13.27 14.55
C PRO A 186 7.43 14.34 15.56
N ALA A 187 8.42 14.08 16.42
CA ALA A 187 8.91 15.07 17.40
C ALA A 187 9.25 16.41 16.75
N GLU A 188 9.99 16.41 15.65
CA GLU A 188 10.36 17.63 14.92
C GLU A 188 9.13 18.30 14.29
N ARG A 189 8.26 17.52 13.67
CA ARG A 189 7.10 18.03 12.93
C ARG A 189 6.06 18.66 13.85
N TYR A 190 5.75 18.00 14.97
CA TYR A 190 4.74 18.50 15.92
C TYR A 190 5.25 19.67 16.76
N ALA A 191 6.53 19.68 17.14
CA ALA A 191 7.12 20.79 17.91
C ALA A 191 7.15 22.12 17.12
N ALA A 192 7.32 22.06 15.80
CA ALA A 192 7.37 23.26 14.95
C ALA A 192 5.98 23.86 14.65
N ARG A 193 4.88 23.23 15.07
CA ARG A 193 3.53 23.63 14.66
C ARG A 193 2.79 24.44 15.70
N THR A 194 2.11 25.48 15.21
CA THR A 194 1.25 26.37 15.98
C THR A 194 -0.07 26.62 15.27
N GLY A 195 -1.03 27.27 15.91
CA GLY A 195 -2.33 27.63 15.31
C GLY A 195 -3.31 26.48 15.26
N ALA A 196 -4.27 26.49 14.33
CA ALA A 196 -5.27 25.45 14.16
C ALA A 196 -4.65 24.10 13.75
N LEU A 197 -5.29 22.98 14.13
CA LEU A 197 -4.87 21.64 13.70
C LEU A 197 -5.01 21.50 12.18
N ARG A 198 -4.23 20.59 11.60
CA ARG A 198 -4.28 20.23 10.19
C ARG A 198 -4.84 18.82 10.05
N LEU A 199 -6.06 18.74 9.54
CA LEU A 199 -6.76 17.48 9.30
C LEU A 199 -6.61 17.07 7.83
N LEU A 200 -6.12 15.87 7.61
CA LEU A 200 -6.11 15.21 6.32
C LEU A 200 -7.17 14.10 6.28
N VAL A 201 -8.06 14.13 5.31
CA VAL A 201 -9.06 13.06 5.10
C VAL A 201 -8.73 12.31 3.82
N VAL A 202 -8.51 10.99 3.92
CA VAL A 202 -8.12 10.15 2.78
C VAL A 202 -9.13 9.03 2.55
N GLY A 203 -9.95 9.17 1.52
CA GLY A 203 -10.93 8.15 1.11
C GLY A 203 -10.32 6.96 0.35
N GLY A 204 -9.08 7.11 -0.16
CA GLY A 204 -8.45 6.16 -1.05
C GLY A 204 -8.85 6.36 -2.52
N SER A 205 -8.30 5.55 -3.44
CA SER A 205 -8.47 5.71 -4.89
C SER A 205 -9.93 5.64 -5.37
N LEU A 206 -10.79 4.93 -4.66
CA LEU A 206 -12.21 4.79 -4.96
C LEU A 206 -13.08 5.79 -4.19
N GLY A 207 -12.49 6.56 -3.27
CA GLY A 207 -13.21 7.42 -2.35
C GLY A 207 -13.85 6.65 -1.19
N ALA A 208 -14.38 7.38 -0.21
CA ALA A 208 -15.07 6.84 0.95
C ALA A 208 -16.35 7.65 1.21
N ALA A 209 -17.47 7.23 0.62
CA ALA A 209 -18.74 7.95 0.71
C ALA A 209 -19.11 8.31 2.17
N ALA A 210 -18.97 7.35 3.10
CA ALA A 210 -19.24 7.62 4.52
C ALA A 210 -18.38 8.75 5.11
N LEU A 211 -17.10 8.85 4.74
CA LEU A 211 -16.24 9.96 5.18
C LEU A 211 -16.66 11.26 4.49
N ASN A 212 -16.94 11.21 3.18
CA ASN A 212 -17.37 12.36 2.39
C ASN A 212 -18.69 12.96 2.92
N GLU A 213 -19.56 12.16 3.53
CA GLU A 213 -20.83 12.60 4.13
C GLU A 213 -20.66 13.09 5.57
N THR A 214 -19.94 12.29 6.41
CA THR A 214 -19.90 12.54 7.86
C THR A 214 -18.93 13.66 8.25
N VAL A 215 -17.77 13.77 7.58
CA VAL A 215 -16.75 14.75 7.97
C VAL A 215 -17.24 16.19 7.84
N PRO A 216 -17.91 16.63 6.76
CA PRO A 216 -18.44 17.99 6.66
C PRO A 216 -19.43 18.30 7.79
N GLN A 217 -20.34 17.37 8.10
CA GLN A 217 -21.35 17.53 9.15
C GLN A 217 -20.70 17.62 10.55
N ALA A 218 -19.63 16.85 10.80
CA ALA A 218 -18.90 16.94 12.06
C ALA A 218 -18.16 18.27 12.22
N LEU A 219 -17.51 18.74 11.16
CA LEU A 219 -16.81 20.03 11.16
C LEU A 219 -17.75 21.21 11.38
N ALA A 220 -18.99 21.15 10.87
CA ALA A 220 -20.00 22.17 11.08
C ALA A 220 -20.42 22.32 12.55
N GLN A 221 -20.36 21.22 13.34
CA GLN A 221 -20.67 21.23 14.77
C GLN A 221 -19.56 21.84 15.63
N LEU A 222 -18.35 22.00 15.09
CA LEU A 222 -17.24 22.61 15.82
C LEU A 222 -17.37 24.14 15.89
N PRO A 223 -17.06 24.77 17.03
CA PRO A 223 -16.89 26.21 17.12
C PRO A 223 -15.83 26.70 16.13
N LEU A 224 -16.04 27.87 15.51
CA LEU A 224 -15.12 28.44 14.51
C LEU A 224 -13.64 28.43 14.95
N PRO A 225 -13.27 28.82 16.18
CA PRO A 225 -11.88 28.84 16.61
C PRO A 225 -11.25 27.43 16.74
N SER A 226 -12.08 26.39 16.86
CA SER A 226 -11.65 24.99 17.04
C SER A 226 -11.61 24.19 15.73
N ARG A 227 -12.03 24.80 14.62
CA ARG A 227 -12.04 24.11 13.32
C ARG A 227 -10.61 23.92 12.81
N PRO A 228 -10.25 22.72 12.35
CA PRO A 228 -8.94 22.48 11.74
C PRO A 228 -8.87 23.05 10.31
N HIS A 229 -7.66 23.25 9.80
CA HIS A 229 -7.41 23.29 8.35
C HIS A 229 -7.62 21.90 7.79
N VAL A 230 -8.37 21.78 6.70
CA VAL A 230 -8.77 20.48 6.15
C VAL A 230 -8.29 20.33 4.71
N VAL A 231 -7.62 19.22 4.43
CA VAL A 231 -7.44 18.69 3.07
C VAL A 231 -8.26 17.42 2.98
N HIS A 232 -9.26 17.37 2.08
CA HIS A 232 -10.17 16.23 1.94
C HIS A 232 -10.10 15.63 0.54
N GLN A 233 -9.58 14.39 0.44
CA GLN A 233 -9.49 13.63 -0.79
C GLN A 233 -10.77 12.81 -1.01
N ALA A 234 -11.58 13.24 -1.98
CA ALA A 234 -12.89 12.67 -2.28
C ALA A 234 -12.84 11.31 -2.98
N GLY A 235 -11.85 11.10 -3.84
CA GLY A 235 -11.91 10.15 -4.96
C GLY A 235 -12.50 10.83 -6.21
N ALA A 236 -11.91 10.58 -7.37
CA ALA A 236 -12.21 11.33 -8.61
C ALA A 236 -13.70 11.39 -8.98
N LYS A 237 -14.47 10.33 -8.68
CA LYS A 237 -15.90 10.23 -9.00
C LYS A 237 -16.82 10.88 -7.98
N HIS A 238 -16.30 11.36 -6.86
CA HIS A 238 -17.09 11.83 -5.71
C HIS A 238 -16.89 13.31 -5.39
N MET A 239 -16.12 14.04 -6.21
CA MET A 239 -15.82 15.46 -5.98
C MET A 239 -17.06 16.35 -5.91
N GLU A 240 -18.00 16.17 -6.83
CA GLU A 240 -19.24 16.95 -6.86
C GLU A 240 -20.07 16.71 -5.60
N ALA A 241 -20.28 15.44 -5.23
CA ALA A 241 -20.98 15.07 -4.01
C ALA A 241 -20.29 15.62 -2.75
N LEU A 242 -18.95 15.57 -2.68
CA LEU A 242 -18.21 16.13 -1.56
C LEU A 242 -18.40 17.64 -1.44
N ARG A 243 -18.33 18.39 -2.56
CA ARG A 243 -18.60 19.84 -2.56
C ARG A 243 -20.01 20.15 -2.08
N ALA A 244 -21.00 19.42 -2.56
CA ALA A 244 -22.38 19.55 -2.13
C ALA A 244 -22.55 19.31 -0.61
N ASN A 245 -21.89 18.30 -0.05
CA ASN A 245 -21.92 18.00 1.39
C ASN A 245 -21.31 19.13 2.21
N TYR A 246 -20.18 19.71 1.79
CA TYR A 246 -19.56 20.85 2.48
C TYR A 246 -20.43 22.12 2.37
N ALA A 247 -21.06 22.36 1.21
CA ALA A 247 -21.98 23.47 1.04
C ALA A 247 -23.24 23.31 1.91
N ALA A 248 -23.84 22.11 1.94
CA ALA A 248 -25.00 21.81 2.78
C ALA A 248 -24.68 21.95 4.29
N ALA A 249 -23.44 21.71 4.69
CA ALA A 249 -22.94 21.92 6.06
C ALA A 249 -22.60 23.39 6.35
N GLY A 250 -22.79 24.32 5.40
CA GLY A 250 -22.48 25.75 5.57
C GLY A 250 -20.99 26.08 5.69
N LEU A 251 -20.12 25.19 5.18
CA LEU A 251 -18.67 25.32 5.26
C LEU A 251 -18.02 25.86 4.00
N LEU A 252 -18.74 25.86 2.88
CA LEU A 252 -18.34 26.45 1.61
C LEU A 252 -19.45 27.37 1.11
N ALA A 253 -19.11 28.42 0.35
CA ALA A 253 -20.09 29.17 -0.40
C ALA A 253 -20.76 28.25 -1.44
N SER A 254 -22.02 28.54 -1.79
CA SER A 254 -22.79 27.73 -2.75
C SER A 254 -22.01 27.48 -4.05
N ALA A 255 -22.30 26.36 -4.72
CA ALA A 255 -21.54 25.76 -5.82
C ALA A 255 -21.23 26.66 -7.05
N ASP A 256 -21.77 27.89 -7.14
CA ASP A 256 -21.57 28.83 -8.26
C ASP A 256 -20.32 29.72 -8.13
N SER A 257 -19.61 29.69 -7.01
CA SER A 257 -18.35 30.42 -6.85
C SER A 257 -17.15 29.49 -7.10
N VAL A 258 -16.78 29.40 -8.38
CA VAL A 258 -15.54 28.79 -8.83
C VAL A 258 -14.41 29.74 -8.50
N ASP A 259 -13.73 29.52 -7.34
CA ASP A 259 -12.32 29.90 -7.19
C ASP A 259 -11.63 29.08 -6.12
N ILE A 260 -10.71 28.26 -6.60
CA ILE A 260 -9.92 27.28 -5.85
C ILE A 260 -8.89 27.95 -4.91
N ALA A 261 -8.83 29.28 -4.87
CA ALA A 261 -7.73 30.00 -4.24
C ALA A 261 -8.09 31.08 -3.22
N THR A 262 -9.34 31.34 -2.87
CA THR A 262 -9.64 32.57 -2.13
C THR A 262 -10.69 32.44 -1.03
N THR A 263 -10.40 31.66 0.05
CA THR A 263 -10.98 32.00 1.35
C THR A 263 -9.88 32.21 2.41
N ALA A 264 -8.69 32.57 1.97
CA ALA A 264 -7.55 32.92 2.84
C ALA A 264 -7.52 34.41 3.23
N ALA A 265 -8.63 35.14 3.09
CA ALA A 265 -8.63 36.59 3.36
C ALA A 265 -8.95 36.99 4.80
N ASN A 266 -9.31 36.05 5.69
CA ASN A 266 -9.41 36.31 7.12
C ASN A 266 -8.27 35.60 7.85
N ALA A 267 -7.24 36.31 8.23
CA ALA A 267 -6.16 35.81 9.06
C ALA A 267 -6.73 35.13 10.32
N GLY A 268 -6.68 33.78 10.35
CA GLY A 268 -7.16 32.95 11.47
C GLY A 268 -8.34 32.01 11.18
N ALA A 269 -9.00 32.09 10.01
CA ALA A 269 -10.08 31.15 9.65
C ALA A 269 -9.49 29.82 9.14
N ALA A 270 -10.11 28.70 9.54
CA ALA A 270 -9.78 27.37 9.04
C ALA A 270 -10.02 27.28 7.54
N SER A 271 -9.03 26.80 6.76
CA SER A 271 -9.16 26.60 5.32
C SER A 271 -9.65 25.18 5.02
N ILE A 272 -10.42 25.03 3.94
CA ILE A 272 -10.89 23.74 3.43
C ILE A 272 -10.45 23.61 1.98
N GLU A 273 -9.68 22.56 1.71
CA GLU A 273 -9.23 22.19 0.38
C GLU A 273 -9.80 20.83 0.01
N LEU A 274 -10.49 20.74 -1.12
CA LEU A 274 -11.09 19.51 -1.63
C LEU A 274 -10.36 19.07 -2.89
N VAL A 275 -9.81 17.85 -2.86
CA VAL A 275 -9.02 17.30 -3.97
C VAL A 275 -9.56 15.95 -4.44
N PRO A 276 -9.53 15.66 -5.73
CA PRO A 276 -9.96 14.36 -6.26
C PRO A 276 -8.97 13.26 -5.91
N PHE A 277 -7.68 13.59 -5.88
CA PHE A 277 -6.58 12.67 -5.63
C PHE A 277 -5.38 13.43 -5.05
N ILE A 278 -4.54 12.73 -4.30
CA ILE A 278 -3.29 13.27 -3.74
C ILE A 278 -2.13 12.52 -4.40
N ASP A 279 -1.37 13.20 -5.24
CA ASP A 279 -0.21 12.62 -5.93
C ASP A 279 0.96 12.43 -4.96
N ASP A 280 1.26 13.45 -4.17
CA ASP A 280 2.31 13.42 -3.13
C ASP A 280 1.70 13.20 -1.75
N ILE A 281 1.39 11.91 -1.46
CA ILE A 281 0.83 11.52 -0.17
C ILE A 281 1.86 11.66 0.96
N ALA A 282 3.16 11.56 0.67
CA ALA A 282 4.20 11.70 1.68
C ALA A 282 4.20 13.12 2.26
N THR A 283 4.17 14.13 1.40
CA THR A 283 4.04 15.53 1.82
C THR A 283 2.71 15.78 2.53
N ALA A 284 1.59 15.22 2.04
CA ALA A 284 0.30 15.38 2.70
C ALA A 284 0.29 14.80 4.12
N TYR A 285 0.83 13.60 4.33
CA TYR A 285 1.00 13.02 5.66
C TYR A 285 1.96 13.85 6.53
N ALA A 286 3.08 14.30 5.95
CA ALA A 286 4.05 15.13 6.67
C ALA A 286 3.45 16.44 7.17
N GLN A 287 2.51 17.03 6.46
CA GLN A 287 1.84 18.29 6.81
C GLN A 287 0.66 18.10 7.77
N ALA A 288 0.07 16.92 7.85
CA ALA A 288 -1.08 16.64 8.71
C ALA A 288 -0.68 16.55 10.20
N ASP A 289 -1.54 17.06 11.08
CA ASP A 289 -1.50 16.77 12.52
C ASP A 289 -2.27 15.48 12.81
N VAL A 290 -3.34 15.22 12.06
CA VAL A 290 -4.17 14.03 12.20
C VAL A 290 -4.74 13.61 10.85
N VAL A 291 -4.88 12.30 10.64
CA VAL A 291 -5.43 11.72 9.42
C VAL A 291 -6.70 10.94 9.74
N ILE A 292 -7.77 11.16 8.97
CA ILE A 292 -8.96 10.28 8.98
C ILE A 292 -8.95 9.49 7.68
N CYS A 293 -8.91 8.15 7.75
CA CYS A 293 -8.80 7.34 6.54
C CYS A 293 -9.37 5.93 6.68
N ARG A 294 -9.42 5.19 5.57
CA ARG A 294 -9.65 3.74 5.57
C ARG A 294 -8.41 2.99 6.06
N ALA A 295 -8.61 1.76 6.56
CA ALA A 295 -7.55 0.93 7.13
C ALA A 295 -6.98 -0.09 6.13
N GLY A 296 -6.64 0.36 4.92
CA GLY A 296 -5.89 -0.45 3.97
C GLY A 296 -4.50 -0.79 4.51
N ALA A 297 -3.98 -1.98 4.21
CA ALA A 297 -2.69 -2.45 4.73
C ALA A 297 -1.52 -1.50 4.43
N MET A 298 -1.50 -0.91 3.23
CA MET A 298 -0.48 0.08 2.86
C MET A 298 -0.66 1.39 3.64
N THR A 299 -1.91 1.83 3.83
CA THR A 299 -2.21 3.03 4.62
C THR A 299 -1.72 2.89 6.07
N ILE A 300 -1.97 1.73 6.70
CA ILE A 300 -1.45 1.43 8.05
C ILE A 300 0.08 1.52 8.07
N ALA A 301 0.75 0.90 7.11
CA ALA A 301 2.21 0.92 7.03
C ALA A 301 2.77 2.34 6.77
N GLU A 302 2.12 3.11 5.92
CA GLU A 302 2.50 4.50 5.61
C GLU A 302 2.29 5.43 6.81
N ILE A 303 1.14 5.35 7.51
CA ILE A 303 0.83 6.08 8.74
C ILE A 303 1.87 5.78 9.82
N ALA A 304 2.19 4.51 10.02
CA ALA A 304 3.23 4.09 10.96
C ALA A 304 4.60 4.65 10.55
N ALA A 305 4.99 4.52 9.28
CA ALA A 305 6.29 4.96 8.81
C ALA A 305 6.50 6.47 8.87
N VAL A 306 5.47 7.26 8.58
CA VAL A 306 5.50 8.72 8.78
C VAL A 306 5.47 9.06 10.27
N GLY A 307 4.80 8.27 11.08
CA GLY A 307 4.46 8.64 12.45
C GLY A 307 3.51 9.84 12.44
N VAL A 308 2.28 9.64 12.02
CA VAL A 308 1.21 10.64 12.08
C VAL A 308 0.01 10.05 12.79
N ALA A 309 -0.63 10.84 13.65
CA ALA A 309 -1.82 10.41 14.37
C ALA A 309 -2.96 10.10 13.39
N ALA A 310 -3.72 9.06 13.65
CA ALA A 310 -4.78 8.65 12.76
C ALA A 310 -6.04 8.16 13.48
N LEU A 311 -7.20 8.43 12.84
CA LEU A 311 -8.46 7.76 13.08
C LEU A 311 -8.76 6.86 11.87
N PHE A 312 -8.80 5.56 12.11
CA PHE A 312 -9.18 4.60 11.09
C PHE A 312 -10.68 4.34 11.09
N VAL A 313 -11.26 4.36 9.89
CA VAL A 313 -12.63 3.93 9.65
C VAL A 313 -12.59 2.74 8.69
N PRO A 314 -12.53 1.50 9.20
CA PRO A 314 -12.46 0.30 8.37
C PRO A 314 -13.60 0.21 7.36
N PHE A 315 -13.31 -0.26 6.15
CA PHE A 315 -14.33 -0.49 5.12
C PHE A 315 -15.12 -1.75 5.46
N PRO A 316 -16.46 -1.65 5.68
CA PRO A 316 -17.26 -2.77 6.23
C PRO A 316 -17.41 -3.96 5.28
N PHE A 317 -17.15 -3.76 3.97
CA PHE A 317 -17.21 -4.82 2.96
C PHE A 317 -15.83 -5.35 2.57
N ALA A 318 -14.81 -5.04 3.39
CA ALA A 318 -13.48 -5.61 3.21
C ALA A 318 -13.54 -7.14 3.35
N VAL A 319 -12.79 -7.83 2.48
CA VAL A 319 -12.76 -9.30 2.47
C VAL A 319 -12.29 -9.82 3.82
N ASP A 320 -13.09 -10.69 4.45
CA ASP A 320 -12.77 -11.30 5.74
C ASP A 320 -12.44 -10.25 6.83
N ASP A 321 -13.04 -9.06 6.70
CA ASP A 321 -12.89 -7.91 7.62
C ASP A 321 -11.42 -7.54 7.94
N HIS A 322 -10.53 -7.74 6.96
CA HIS A 322 -9.09 -7.50 7.14
C HIS A 322 -8.77 -6.05 7.51
N GLN A 323 -9.62 -5.06 7.15
CA GLN A 323 -9.36 -3.67 7.51
C GLN A 323 -9.51 -3.40 9.00
N THR A 324 -10.45 -4.06 9.68
CA THR A 324 -10.54 -3.98 11.14
C THR A 324 -9.27 -4.54 11.79
N GLY A 325 -8.81 -5.71 11.36
CA GLY A 325 -7.57 -6.30 11.86
C GLY A 325 -6.32 -5.47 11.55
N ASN A 326 -6.27 -4.82 10.37
CA ASN A 326 -5.18 -3.90 10.03
C ASN A 326 -5.17 -2.68 10.96
N ALA A 327 -6.35 -2.05 11.22
CA ALA A 327 -6.47 -0.90 12.11
C ALA A 327 -6.10 -1.24 13.56
N ALA A 328 -6.53 -2.41 14.05
CA ALA A 328 -6.27 -2.89 15.41
C ALA A 328 -4.77 -2.96 15.71
N PHE A 329 -3.93 -3.25 14.73
CA PHE A 329 -2.46 -3.29 14.89
C PHE A 329 -1.88 -1.99 15.48
N LEU A 330 -2.38 -0.83 15.08
CA LEU A 330 -1.98 0.45 15.66
C LEU A 330 -2.89 0.88 16.81
N ALA A 331 -4.21 0.66 16.70
CA ALA A 331 -5.18 1.13 17.68
C ALA A 331 -5.01 0.44 19.05
N ASP A 332 -4.75 -0.87 19.09
CA ASP A 332 -4.55 -1.62 20.33
C ASP A 332 -3.28 -1.20 21.09
N GLN A 333 -2.35 -0.50 20.43
CA GLN A 333 -1.14 0.06 21.00
C GLN A 333 -1.26 1.56 21.37
N GLY A 334 -2.45 2.14 21.19
CA GLY A 334 -2.65 3.58 21.37
C GLY A 334 -1.90 4.45 20.36
N ALA A 335 -1.52 3.84 19.22
CA ALA A 335 -0.81 4.48 18.10
C ALA A 335 -1.76 5.05 17.04
N ALA A 336 -3.05 4.79 17.19
CA ALA A 336 -4.15 5.32 16.40
C ALA A 336 -5.46 5.12 17.15
N GLU A 337 -6.54 5.69 16.62
CA GLU A 337 -7.90 5.33 17.02
C GLU A 337 -8.66 4.66 15.89
N MET A 338 -9.73 3.94 16.24
CA MET A 338 -10.57 3.24 15.27
C MET A 338 -12.05 3.44 15.61
N ILE A 339 -12.84 3.81 14.60
CA ILE A 339 -14.30 3.83 14.67
C ILE A 339 -14.84 2.95 13.56
N GLN A 340 -15.67 1.95 13.90
CA GLN A 340 -16.34 1.16 12.87
C GLN A 340 -17.32 2.05 12.08
N GLN A 341 -17.42 1.83 10.77
CA GLN A 341 -18.27 2.70 9.93
C GLN A 341 -19.74 2.76 10.41
N ARG A 342 -20.27 1.66 10.95
CA ARG A 342 -21.65 1.62 11.50
C ARG A 342 -21.85 2.52 12.73
N ASP A 343 -20.76 2.81 13.44
CA ASP A 343 -20.73 3.60 14.66
C ASP A 343 -20.24 5.03 14.41
N LEU A 344 -19.97 5.38 13.13
CA LEU A 344 -19.49 6.68 12.70
C LEU A 344 -20.70 7.60 12.44
N ASP A 345 -20.86 8.61 13.25
CA ASP A 345 -21.80 9.71 13.03
C ASP A 345 -21.11 11.07 13.22
N ALA A 346 -21.80 12.13 12.80
CA ALA A 346 -21.25 13.49 12.83
C ALA A 346 -20.97 13.98 14.25
N THR A 347 -21.80 13.65 15.22
CA THR A 347 -21.66 14.11 16.61
C THR A 347 -20.49 13.40 17.29
N ARG A 348 -20.37 12.09 17.11
CA ARG A 348 -19.23 11.31 17.63
C ARG A 348 -17.92 11.82 17.06
N LEU A 349 -17.88 12.07 15.75
CA LEU A 349 -16.68 12.58 15.08
C LEU A 349 -16.35 14.01 15.53
N ALA A 350 -17.35 14.89 15.68
CA ALA A 350 -17.17 16.25 16.20
C ALA A 350 -16.60 16.24 17.63
N ASN A 351 -17.16 15.41 18.52
CA ASN A 351 -16.67 15.26 19.88
C ASN A 351 -15.23 14.75 19.93
N TRP A 352 -14.89 13.77 19.08
CA TRP A 352 -13.52 13.28 18.95
C TRP A 352 -12.57 14.40 18.50
N LEU A 353 -12.92 15.13 17.44
CA LEU A 353 -12.11 16.26 16.94
C LEU A 353 -11.93 17.36 17.99
N ALA A 354 -12.98 17.68 18.74
CA ALA A 354 -12.94 18.70 19.79
C ALA A 354 -12.01 18.32 20.97
N GLY A 355 -11.84 17.02 21.22
CA GLY A 355 -10.95 16.51 22.29
C GLY A 355 -9.47 16.45 21.90
N LEU A 356 -9.11 16.69 20.62
CA LEU A 356 -7.73 16.54 20.17
C LEU A 356 -6.85 17.71 20.63
N THR A 357 -5.64 17.37 21.07
CA THR A 357 -4.58 18.32 21.32
C THR A 357 -3.31 17.91 20.58
N ARG A 358 -2.43 18.85 20.25
CA ARG A 358 -1.16 18.49 19.62
C ARG A 358 -0.31 17.54 20.46
N ALA A 359 -0.41 17.65 21.78
CA ALA A 359 0.32 16.77 22.68
C ALA A 359 -0.16 15.32 22.58
N THR A 360 -1.49 15.08 22.58
CA THR A 360 -2.05 13.72 22.42
C THR A 360 -1.79 13.17 21.03
N LEU A 361 -1.85 14.01 19.99
CA LEU A 361 -1.54 13.61 18.62
C LEU A 361 -0.05 13.28 18.43
N ALA A 362 0.85 14.04 19.05
CA ALA A 362 2.29 13.77 19.03
C ALA A 362 2.62 12.42 19.70
N ASP A 363 2.05 12.14 20.87
CA ASP A 363 2.22 10.84 21.55
C ASP A 363 1.73 9.68 20.70
N MET A 364 0.54 9.81 20.09
CA MET A 364 0.00 8.82 19.16
C MET A 364 0.92 8.61 17.94
N ALA A 365 1.44 9.69 17.38
CA ALA A 365 2.33 9.66 16.23
C ALA A 365 3.68 8.98 16.55
N GLU A 366 4.26 9.23 17.72
CA GLU A 366 5.48 8.56 18.19
C GLU A 366 5.26 7.06 18.38
N LYS A 367 4.15 6.66 18.99
CA LYS A 367 3.78 5.25 19.12
C LYS A 367 3.62 4.58 17.76
N ALA A 368 2.98 5.26 16.80
CA ALA A 368 2.85 4.76 15.43
C ALA A 368 4.21 4.56 14.77
N ARG A 369 5.12 5.54 14.89
CA ARG A 369 6.48 5.46 14.34
C ARG A 369 7.29 4.32 14.96
N ALA A 370 7.12 4.04 16.24
CA ALA A 370 7.81 2.93 16.93
C ALA A 370 7.40 1.53 16.39
N LEU A 371 6.20 1.41 15.83
CA LEU A 371 5.70 0.16 15.23
C LEU A 371 6.04 0.02 13.74
N ALA A 372 6.67 1.03 13.14
CA ALA A 372 7.02 1.01 11.73
C ALA A 372 8.10 -0.02 11.39
N LYS A 373 8.09 -0.48 10.14
CA LYS A 373 9.12 -1.33 9.53
C LYS A 373 9.68 -0.64 8.28
N PRO A 374 10.48 0.41 8.43
CA PRO A 374 10.95 1.20 7.30
C PRO A 374 11.86 0.41 6.34
N ASP A 375 12.53 -0.61 6.83
CA ASP A 375 13.42 -1.50 6.08
C ASP A 375 12.71 -2.71 5.42
N ALA A 376 11.38 -2.74 5.42
CA ALA A 376 10.58 -3.85 4.88
C ALA A 376 10.95 -4.19 3.43
N THR A 377 11.14 -3.19 2.57
CA THR A 377 11.53 -3.39 1.16
C THR A 377 12.84 -4.14 1.05
N ASP A 378 13.86 -3.71 1.80
CA ASP A 378 15.19 -4.32 1.80
C ASP A 378 15.18 -5.71 2.42
N GLN A 379 14.40 -5.92 3.48
CA GLN A 379 14.25 -7.24 4.08
C GLN A 379 13.65 -8.24 3.09
N VAL A 380 12.54 -7.89 2.42
CA VAL A 380 11.92 -8.74 1.40
C VAL A 380 12.89 -9.02 0.25
N ALA A 381 13.61 -8.01 -0.24
CA ALA A 381 14.61 -8.19 -1.30
C ALA A 381 15.74 -9.13 -0.87
N ARG A 382 16.29 -8.96 0.35
CA ARG A 382 17.33 -9.86 0.90
C ARG A 382 16.85 -11.30 1.02
N VAL A 383 15.63 -11.53 1.48
CA VAL A 383 15.04 -12.88 1.57
C VAL A 383 14.89 -13.49 0.18
N CYS A 384 14.46 -12.74 -0.83
CA CYS A 384 14.39 -13.21 -2.21
C CYS A 384 15.79 -13.62 -2.74
N MET A 385 16.81 -12.80 -2.50
CA MET A 385 18.18 -13.09 -2.90
C MET A 385 18.73 -14.33 -2.23
N ALA A 386 18.52 -14.49 -0.91
CA ALA A 386 18.92 -15.65 -0.15
C ALA A 386 18.20 -16.94 -0.61
N ALA A 387 16.90 -16.86 -0.89
CA ALA A 387 16.12 -17.98 -1.39
C ALA A 387 16.61 -18.48 -2.76
N ALA A 388 17.00 -17.56 -3.64
CA ALA A 388 17.59 -17.87 -4.94
C ALA A 388 18.96 -18.57 -4.81
N ALA A 389 19.83 -18.08 -3.91
CA ALA A 389 21.14 -18.66 -3.68
C ALA A 389 21.04 -20.11 -3.19
N ALA A 390 20.19 -20.35 -2.19
CA ALA A 390 19.99 -21.67 -1.62
C ALA A 390 19.30 -22.70 -2.56
N SER A 391 18.72 -22.28 -3.69
CA SER A 391 18.17 -23.17 -4.71
C SER A 391 19.27 -23.77 -5.61
N ARG A 392 20.37 -23.06 -5.82
CA ARG A 392 21.51 -23.52 -6.64
C ARG A 392 22.41 -24.53 -5.96
N THR A 393 22.44 -24.52 -4.62
CA THR A 393 23.29 -25.45 -3.83
C THR A 393 22.68 -26.87 -3.75
N ARG A 394 21.45 -27.06 -4.23
CA ARG A 394 20.75 -28.37 -4.20
C ARG A 394 20.70 -29.09 -5.56
N VAL A 395 21.28 -28.50 -6.58
CA VAL A 395 21.49 -29.10 -7.92
C VAL A 395 22.97 -29.49 -8.04
#